data_324c7d5c47eb0ef25a1201081e73e96d
#
_entry.id   324c7d5c47eb0ef25a1201081e73e96d
#
_cell.length_a   1.000
_cell.length_b   1.000
_cell.length_c   1.000
_cell.angle_alpha   90.00
_cell.angle_beta   90.00
_cell.angle_gamma   90.00
#
_symmetry.space_group_name_H-M   'P 1'
#
loop_
_entity.id
_entity.type
_entity.pdbx_description
1 polymer ?
#
loop_
_entity_poly.entity_id
_entity_poly.type
_entity_poly.pdbx_seq_one_letter_code
_entity_poly.pdbx_strand_id
1 'polypeptide(L)'
;KEAIDWVRKNAERGADGIKFFGAPPDIFKAALIENKKLGLRSACHHAQMDVARMNVLETARNGLTTMEHWYGLPEAMFEDKTIQNFPLEFNYMNEGNRFEEAGKLWKQAAKPYSKKWNDVMDELISLDFTIDVTFVPYSIFRDVQRGSSLPWHKNYTRPQLLKFFLPSRESHAAAYYDWGSEMETEWKNNYKLWMTFINEYKNRGGRVTAGADSGYMYNVYGFGYVQELELLREAGFHPMEVIRAATLHAAEAI
;
A
#
# COMPACT_ATOMS: atom_id res chain seq x y z
N LYS A 1 -8.10 7.82 25.38
CA LYS A 1 -9.50 8.27 25.54
C LYS A 1 -9.95 9.05 24.29
N GLU A 2 -9.28 10.11 23.88
CA GLU A 2 -9.67 10.95 22.74
C GLU A 2 -9.88 10.17 21.43
N ALA A 3 -9.01 9.22 21.10
CA ALA A 3 -9.17 8.41 19.91
C ALA A 3 -10.44 7.55 19.93
N ILE A 4 -10.79 6.99 21.09
CA ILE A 4 -12.03 6.24 21.30
C ILE A 4 -13.23 7.15 21.11
N ASP A 5 -13.22 8.33 21.74
CA ASP A 5 -14.30 9.31 21.65
C ASP A 5 -14.48 9.81 20.20
N TRP A 6 -13.37 9.96 19.48
CA TRP A 6 -13.39 10.34 18.06
C TRP A 6 -14.06 9.26 17.19
N VAL A 7 -13.73 7.98 17.40
CA VAL A 7 -14.34 6.85 16.67
C VAL A 7 -15.85 6.81 16.93
N ARG A 8 -16.28 6.89 18.20
CA ARG A 8 -17.70 6.93 18.59
C ARG A 8 -18.46 8.07 17.92
N LYS A 9 -17.88 9.27 17.96
CA LYS A 9 -18.50 10.45 17.34
C LYS A 9 -18.70 10.28 15.82
N ASN A 10 -17.78 9.62 15.12
CA ASN A 10 -17.97 9.36 13.69
C ASN A 10 -19.04 8.28 13.44
N ALA A 11 -19.10 7.23 14.26
CA ALA A 11 -20.17 6.25 14.20
C ALA A 11 -21.56 6.89 14.44
N GLU A 12 -21.69 7.75 15.46
CA GLU A 12 -22.92 8.50 15.76
C GLU A 12 -23.35 9.42 14.61
N ARG A 13 -22.40 9.88 13.79
CA ARG A 13 -22.66 10.68 12.60
C ARG A 13 -23.05 9.87 11.36
N GLY A 14 -23.10 8.55 11.48
CA GLY A 14 -23.50 7.64 10.40
C GLY A 14 -22.35 7.19 9.49
N ALA A 15 -21.12 7.19 9.97
CA ALA A 15 -20.01 6.59 9.22
C ALA A 15 -20.14 5.07 9.20
N ASP A 16 -19.99 4.45 8.02
CA ASP A 16 -19.97 3.00 7.82
C ASP A 16 -18.57 2.40 8.06
N GLY A 17 -17.54 3.22 7.96
CA GLY A 17 -16.15 2.83 8.18
C GLY A 17 -15.23 4.02 8.44
N ILE A 18 -14.01 3.72 8.87
CA ILE A 18 -12.99 4.74 9.17
C ILE A 18 -11.70 4.42 8.40
N LYS A 19 -11.20 5.40 7.66
CA LYS A 19 -9.87 5.38 7.07
C LYS A 19 -8.85 5.95 8.04
N PHE A 20 -7.86 5.13 8.39
CA PHE A 20 -6.72 5.52 9.21
C PHE A 20 -5.50 5.83 8.35
N PHE A 21 -4.62 6.69 8.84
CA PHE A 21 -3.36 7.06 8.19
C PHE A 21 -2.15 6.85 9.10
N GLY A 22 -2.20 5.82 9.93
CA GLY A 22 -1.23 5.56 10.98
C GLY A 22 -1.49 6.40 12.25
N ALA A 23 -0.92 5.95 13.33
CA ALA A 23 -0.89 6.64 14.62
C ALA A 23 0.11 5.94 15.54
N PRO A 24 0.55 6.54 16.64
CA PRO A 24 1.29 5.82 17.68
C PRO A 24 0.56 4.53 18.09
N PRO A 25 1.27 3.42 18.29
CA PRO A 25 0.68 2.07 18.42
C PRO A 25 -0.44 1.94 19.44
N ASP A 26 -0.29 2.53 20.62
CA ASP A 26 -1.28 2.50 21.70
C ASP A 26 -2.57 3.25 21.35
N ILE A 27 -2.44 4.40 20.67
CA ILE A 27 -3.56 5.19 20.19
C ILE A 27 -4.28 4.46 19.05
N PHE A 28 -3.52 3.93 18.11
CA PHE A 28 -4.06 3.20 16.95
C PHE A 28 -4.78 1.92 17.39
N LYS A 29 -4.17 1.15 18.28
CA LYS A 29 -4.78 -0.04 18.87
C LYS A 29 -6.12 0.28 19.57
N ALA A 30 -6.15 1.34 20.37
CA ALA A 30 -7.38 1.76 21.06
C ALA A 30 -8.49 2.17 20.07
N ALA A 31 -8.14 2.86 18.99
CA ALA A 31 -9.07 3.25 17.93
C ALA A 31 -9.60 2.04 17.16
N LEU A 32 -8.74 1.10 16.77
CA LEU A 32 -9.13 -0.13 16.04
C LEU A 32 -10.05 -1.02 16.86
N ILE A 33 -9.74 -1.23 18.14
CA ILE A 33 -10.58 -2.02 19.05
C ILE A 33 -11.97 -1.40 19.19
N GLU A 34 -12.06 -0.08 19.34
CA GLU A 34 -13.34 0.61 19.43
C GLU A 34 -14.11 0.56 18.11
N ASN A 35 -13.42 0.76 16.99
CA ASN A 35 -14.00 0.65 15.64
C ASN A 35 -14.65 -0.73 15.43
N LYS A 36 -13.92 -1.79 15.78
CA LYS A 36 -14.41 -3.18 15.71
C LYS A 36 -15.65 -3.42 16.60
N LYS A 37 -15.65 -2.88 17.83
CA LYS A 37 -16.80 -2.99 18.75
C LYS A 37 -18.08 -2.36 18.19
N LEU A 38 -17.93 -1.28 17.43
CA LEU A 38 -19.04 -0.57 16.80
C LEU A 38 -19.46 -1.20 15.46
N GLY A 39 -18.80 -2.27 15.03
CA GLY A 39 -19.10 -2.94 13.75
C GLY A 39 -18.69 -2.15 12.51
N LEU A 40 -17.85 -1.13 12.66
CA LEU A 40 -17.39 -0.30 11.53
C LEU A 40 -16.30 -1.02 10.74
N ARG A 41 -16.33 -0.86 9.43
CA ARG A 41 -15.20 -1.23 8.58
C ARG A 41 -14.02 -0.29 8.82
N SER A 42 -12.82 -0.75 8.51
CA SER A 42 -11.61 0.07 8.66
C SER A 42 -10.61 -0.18 7.57
N ALA A 43 -10.03 0.89 7.06
CA ALA A 43 -8.97 0.86 6.08
C ALA A 43 -7.75 1.65 6.61
N CYS A 44 -6.55 1.28 6.21
CA CYS A 44 -5.34 1.98 6.66
C CYS A 44 -4.27 2.09 5.58
N HIS A 45 -3.82 3.32 5.33
CA HIS A 45 -2.48 3.55 4.80
C HIS A 45 -1.50 3.48 5.98
N HIS A 46 -0.73 2.40 6.09
CA HIS A 46 0.26 2.28 7.15
C HIS A 46 1.42 3.25 6.92
N ALA A 47 1.70 4.11 7.90
CA ALA A 47 2.81 5.04 7.79
C ALA A 47 4.15 4.32 7.96
N GLN A 48 5.08 4.56 7.04
CA GLN A 48 6.41 3.93 7.04
C GLN A 48 7.15 4.04 8.38
N MET A 49 6.95 5.15 9.11
CA MET A 49 7.59 5.39 10.42
C MET A 49 7.00 4.56 11.55
N ASP A 50 5.80 4.03 11.39
CA ASP A 50 5.08 3.33 12.46
C ASP A 50 5.10 1.81 12.31
N VAL A 51 5.30 1.28 11.08
CA VAL A 51 5.17 -0.16 10.77
C VAL A 51 6.20 -1.06 11.47
N ALA A 52 7.33 -0.52 11.89
CA ALA A 52 8.29 -1.26 12.72
C ALA A 52 7.78 -1.48 14.16
N ARG A 53 6.88 -0.61 14.63
CA ARG A 53 6.29 -0.68 15.97
C ARG A 53 4.93 -1.36 15.99
N MET A 54 4.21 -1.32 14.87
CA MET A 54 2.90 -1.95 14.69
C MET A 54 2.70 -2.27 13.21
N ASN A 55 3.07 -3.47 12.80
CA ASN A 55 2.97 -3.94 11.42
C ASN A 55 1.54 -4.40 11.07
N VAL A 56 1.35 -4.88 9.84
CA VAL A 56 0.03 -5.27 9.33
C VAL A 56 -0.63 -6.40 10.11
N LEU A 57 0.12 -7.38 10.61
CA LEU A 57 -0.45 -8.45 11.44
C LEU A 57 -1.00 -7.92 12.77
N GLU A 58 -0.27 -7.02 13.40
CA GLU A 58 -0.70 -6.43 14.67
C GLU A 58 -1.94 -5.56 14.48
N THR A 59 -2.02 -4.78 13.38
CA THR A 59 -3.22 -4.00 13.09
C THR A 59 -4.41 -4.88 12.75
N ALA A 60 -4.24 -5.93 11.94
CA ALA A 60 -5.27 -6.90 11.60
C ALA A 60 -5.82 -7.63 12.86
N ARG A 61 -4.93 -8.12 13.75
CA ARG A 61 -5.30 -8.73 15.04
C ARG A 61 -6.11 -7.79 15.92
N ASN A 62 -5.88 -6.49 15.84
CA ASN A 62 -6.61 -5.47 16.59
C ASN A 62 -7.89 -4.98 15.89
N GLY A 63 -8.22 -5.52 14.72
CA GLY A 63 -9.51 -5.28 14.06
C GLY A 63 -9.47 -4.40 12.83
N LEU A 64 -8.29 -4.10 12.29
CA LEU A 64 -8.20 -3.51 10.95
C LEU A 64 -8.73 -4.52 9.92
N THR A 65 -9.59 -4.09 9.01
CA THR A 65 -10.21 -4.97 8.00
C THR A 65 -9.55 -4.88 6.63
N THR A 66 -8.95 -3.74 6.31
CA THR A 66 -8.36 -3.50 4.99
C THR A 66 -7.07 -2.67 5.11
N MET A 67 -6.07 -3.02 4.34
CA MET A 67 -4.89 -2.17 4.13
C MET A 67 -4.82 -1.68 2.68
N GLU A 68 -4.25 -0.49 2.49
CA GLU A 68 -3.80 -0.04 1.19
C GLU A 68 -2.30 -0.22 1.04
N HIS A 69 -1.86 -0.35 -0.21
CA HIS A 69 -0.44 -0.48 -0.57
C HIS A 69 0.19 -1.75 0.05
N TRP A 70 1.32 -1.59 0.74
CA TRP A 70 2.09 -2.72 1.22
C TRP A 70 2.94 -2.45 2.48
N TYR A 71 2.97 -1.22 2.96
CA TYR A 71 3.75 -0.89 4.17
C TYR A 71 3.24 -1.70 5.36
N GLY A 72 4.17 -2.35 6.05
CA GLY A 72 3.86 -3.26 7.14
C GLY A 72 3.81 -4.74 6.76
N LEU A 73 3.69 -5.08 5.45
CA LEU A 73 3.80 -6.47 4.99
C LEU A 73 5.23 -7.01 5.09
N PRO A 74 6.28 -6.34 4.52
CA PRO A 74 7.66 -6.78 4.70
C PRO A 74 8.05 -6.87 6.18
N GLU A 75 7.65 -5.89 6.98
CA GLU A 75 7.96 -5.83 8.42
C GLU A 75 7.33 -7.00 9.19
N ALA A 76 6.13 -7.42 8.82
CA ALA A 76 5.49 -8.61 9.42
C ALA A 76 6.25 -9.91 9.07
N MET A 77 7.03 -9.90 7.99
CA MET A 77 7.80 -11.04 7.50
C MET A 77 9.29 -11.00 7.84
N PHE A 78 9.75 -10.09 8.69
CA PHE A 78 11.14 -10.11 9.15
C PHE A 78 11.39 -11.36 10.01
N GLU A 79 12.56 -12.00 9.81
CA GLU A 79 12.96 -13.22 10.51
C GLU A 79 13.97 -12.91 11.64
N ASP A 80 15.04 -12.19 11.32
CA ASP A 80 16.15 -11.97 12.24
C ASP A 80 16.19 -10.55 12.83
N LYS A 81 15.15 -9.78 12.64
CA LYS A 81 15.07 -8.37 13.03
C LYS A 81 13.63 -7.90 13.24
N THR A 82 13.50 -6.77 13.92
CA THR A 82 12.20 -6.12 14.20
C THR A 82 12.04 -4.77 13.51
N ILE A 83 13.14 -4.19 13.01
CA ILE A 83 13.17 -2.89 12.34
C ILE A 83 13.83 -2.99 10.97
N GLN A 84 13.54 -2.03 10.10
CA GLN A 84 14.14 -1.93 8.78
C GLN A 84 15.64 -1.62 8.87
N ASN A 85 16.41 -2.13 7.90
CA ASN A 85 17.80 -1.74 7.71
C ASN A 85 17.85 -0.48 6.83
N PHE A 86 17.75 0.68 7.47
CA PHE A 86 17.93 1.95 6.81
C PHE A 86 19.35 2.49 7.04
N PRO A 87 19.91 3.30 6.11
CA PRO A 87 21.18 3.98 6.32
C PRO A 87 21.15 4.87 7.56
N LEU A 88 22.31 5.14 8.15
CA LEU A 88 22.39 5.97 9.37
C LEU A 88 21.88 7.40 9.15
N GLU A 89 22.03 7.93 7.92
CA GLU A 89 21.57 9.25 7.50
C GLU A 89 20.09 9.29 7.09
N PHE A 90 19.37 8.17 7.19
CA PHE A 90 17.96 8.09 6.80
C PHE A 90 17.10 9.10 7.56
N ASN A 91 16.32 9.85 6.82
CA ASN A 91 15.45 10.88 7.37
C ASN A 91 14.00 10.68 6.90
N TYR A 92 13.10 10.29 7.79
CA TYR A 92 11.67 10.13 7.51
C TYR A 92 10.99 11.39 6.97
N MET A 93 11.51 12.58 7.27
CA MET A 93 10.98 13.85 6.75
C MET A 93 11.43 14.12 5.31
N ASN A 94 12.44 13.40 4.82
CA ASN A 94 12.85 13.46 3.43
C ASN A 94 12.10 12.39 2.64
N GLU A 95 11.20 12.81 1.77
CA GLU A 95 10.35 11.92 0.99
C GLU A 95 11.15 11.10 -0.02
N GLY A 96 12.16 11.68 -0.65
CA GLY A 96 13.08 10.96 -1.53
C GLY A 96 13.73 9.77 -0.82
N ASN A 97 14.27 9.98 0.39
CA ASN A 97 14.83 8.91 1.22
C ASN A 97 13.80 7.83 1.56
N ARG A 98 12.57 8.22 1.89
CA ARG A 98 11.52 7.24 2.22
C ARG A 98 11.23 6.31 1.04
N PHE A 99 11.05 6.85 -0.16
CA PHE A 99 10.77 6.04 -1.34
C PHE A 99 11.99 5.27 -1.84
N GLU A 100 13.20 5.84 -1.70
CA GLU A 100 14.43 5.13 -1.98
C GLU A 100 14.56 3.87 -1.14
N GLU A 101 14.43 3.99 0.17
CA GLU A 101 14.55 2.86 1.09
C GLU A 101 13.32 1.92 1.02
N ALA A 102 12.13 2.45 0.69
CA ALA A 102 10.96 1.64 0.44
C ALA A 102 11.18 0.64 -0.72
N GLY A 103 11.86 1.05 -1.78
CA GLY A 103 12.24 0.17 -2.89
C GLY A 103 13.13 -1.02 -2.50
N LYS A 104 13.68 -1.01 -1.29
CA LYS A 104 14.59 -2.05 -0.77
C LYS A 104 13.95 -2.91 0.33
N LEU A 105 12.67 -2.69 0.69
CA LEU A 105 12.07 -3.35 1.87
C LEU A 105 11.70 -4.81 1.63
N TRP A 106 11.12 -5.14 0.49
CA TRP A 106 10.72 -6.53 0.22
C TRP A 106 11.89 -7.52 0.19
N LYS A 107 13.09 -7.09 -0.20
CA LYS A 107 14.29 -7.95 -0.13
C LYS A 107 14.76 -8.22 1.29
N GLN A 108 14.27 -7.45 2.27
CA GLN A 108 14.56 -7.64 3.69
C GLN A 108 13.59 -8.61 4.37
N ALA A 109 12.45 -8.90 3.74
CA ALA A 109 11.45 -9.85 4.22
C ALA A 109 11.89 -11.30 4.02
N ALA A 110 11.18 -12.22 4.65
CA ALA A 110 11.32 -13.64 4.42
C ALA A 110 11.17 -13.98 2.93
N LYS A 111 11.92 -14.97 2.47
CA LYS A 111 11.89 -15.39 1.06
C LYS A 111 10.50 -15.91 0.66
N PRO A 112 10.08 -15.68 -0.59
CA PRO A 112 8.86 -16.26 -1.11
C PRO A 112 8.76 -17.78 -0.82
N TYR A 113 7.58 -18.20 -0.41
CA TYR A 113 7.24 -19.59 -0.09
C TYR A 113 7.94 -20.18 1.16
N SER A 114 8.73 -19.38 1.89
CA SER A 114 9.28 -19.81 3.17
C SER A 114 8.19 -19.97 4.24
N LYS A 115 8.52 -20.62 5.35
CA LYS A 115 7.56 -20.80 6.45
C LYS A 115 7.00 -19.47 6.94
N LYS A 116 7.86 -18.48 7.19
CA LYS A 116 7.43 -17.15 7.70
C LYS A 116 6.53 -16.42 6.71
N TRP A 117 6.86 -16.47 5.41
CA TRP A 117 6.03 -15.93 4.34
C TRP A 117 4.62 -16.55 4.34
N ASN A 118 4.56 -17.87 4.45
CA ASN A 118 3.30 -18.61 4.48
C ASN A 118 2.50 -18.33 5.75
N ASP A 119 3.15 -18.34 6.92
CA ASP A 119 2.49 -18.10 8.21
C ASP A 119 1.80 -16.72 8.25
N VAL A 120 2.49 -15.66 7.76
CA VAL A 120 1.91 -14.30 7.70
C VAL A 120 0.71 -14.26 6.78
N MET A 121 0.80 -14.89 5.61
CA MET A 121 -0.28 -14.92 4.63
C MET A 121 -1.49 -15.68 5.16
N ASP A 122 -1.28 -16.87 5.72
CA ASP A 122 -2.34 -17.72 6.25
C ASP A 122 -3.05 -17.05 7.45
N GLU A 123 -2.31 -16.33 8.28
CA GLU A 123 -2.89 -15.57 9.38
C GLU A 123 -3.76 -14.41 8.88
N LEU A 124 -3.28 -13.61 7.91
CA LEU A 124 -4.09 -12.53 7.34
C LEU A 124 -5.38 -13.07 6.70
N ILE A 125 -5.31 -14.20 5.99
CA ILE A 125 -6.48 -14.87 5.41
C ILE A 125 -7.44 -15.33 6.52
N SER A 126 -6.93 -15.92 7.60
CA SER A 126 -7.75 -16.37 8.73
C SER A 126 -8.49 -15.23 9.44
N LEU A 127 -7.97 -14.00 9.35
CA LEU A 127 -8.56 -12.78 9.88
C LEU A 127 -9.54 -12.10 8.91
N ASP A 128 -9.85 -12.71 7.77
CA ASP A 128 -10.68 -12.13 6.68
C ASP A 128 -10.17 -10.77 6.21
N PHE A 129 -8.85 -10.62 6.15
CA PHE A 129 -8.19 -9.36 5.87
C PHE A 129 -8.19 -9.05 4.37
N THR A 130 -8.46 -7.80 4.01
CA THR A 130 -8.47 -7.34 2.62
C THR A 130 -7.20 -6.54 2.31
N ILE A 131 -6.63 -6.75 1.13
CA ILE A 131 -5.52 -5.94 0.62
C ILE A 131 -5.99 -5.16 -0.61
N ASP A 132 -6.07 -3.83 -0.50
CA ASP A 132 -6.21 -2.92 -1.62
C ASP A 132 -4.82 -2.55 -2.13
N VAL A 133 -4.45 -3.10 -3.29
CA VAL A 133 -3.03 -3.16 -3.66
C VAL A 133 -2.46 -1.82 -4.08
N THR A 134 -3.22 -1.06 -4.88
CA THR A 134 -2.75 0.22 -5.43
C THR A 134 -1.34 0.15 -6.03
N PHE A 135 -1.11 -0.77 -6.94
CA PHE A 135 0.16 -0.92 -7.65
C PHE A 135 0.56 0.32 -8.44
N VAL A 136 -0.43 0.98 -9.05
CA VAL A 136 -0.20 2.03 -10.04
C VAL A 136 0.59 3.25 -9.52
N PRO A 137 0.38 3.79 -8.31
CA PRO A 137 1.16 4.94 -7.83
C PRO A 137 2.66 4.66 -7.72
N TYR A 138 3.02 3.42 -7.47
CA TYR A 138 4.43 3.02 -7.36
C TYR A 138 5.05 2.54 -8.69
N SER A 139 4.25 2.41 -9.75
CA SER A 139 4.71 1.91 -11.06
C SER A 139 5.76 2.84 -11.69
N ILE A 140 5.69 4.14 -11.44
CA ILE A 140 6.65 5.13 -11.90
C ILE A 140 8.07 4.85 -11.39
N PHE A 141 8.22 4.32 -10.18
CA PHE A 141 9.52 4.08 -9.55
C PHE A 141 10.32 2.96 -10.22
N ARG A 142 9.66 2.04 -10.90
CA ARG A 142 10.33 0.95 -11.64
C ARG A 142 10.67 1.31 -13.09
N ASP A 143 10.06 2.37 -13.64
CA ASP A 143 10.32 2.84 -15.01
C ASP A 143 9.80 4.29 -15.15
N VAL A 144 10.62 5.24 -14.75
CA VAL A 144 10.31 6.68 -14.77
C VAL A 144 10.01 7.17 -16.18
N GLN A 145 10.82 6.73 -17.16
CA GLN A 145 10.66 7.16 -18.55
C GLN A 145 9.32 6.68 -19.12
N ARG A 146 8.96 5.44 -18.92
CA ARG A 146 7.68 4.88 -19.37
C ARG A 146 6.51 5.56 -18.67
N GLY A 147 6.56 5.62 -17.34
CA GLY A 147 5.46 6.18 -16.55
C GLY A 147 5.17 7.64 -16.86
N SER A 148 6.19 8.44 -17.10
CA SER A 148 6.06 9.88 -17.42
C SER A 148 5.64 10.18 -18.87
N SER A 149 5.79 9.22 -19.80
CA SER A 149 5.56 9.42 -21.24
C SER A 149 4.27 8.75 -21.77
N LEU A 150 3.36 8.34 -20.91
CA LEU A 150 2.11 7.68 -21.33
C LEU A 150 1.24 8.63 -22.18
N PRO A 151 0.57 8.11 -23.24
CA PRO A 151 -0.06 8.95 -24.24
C PRO A 151 -1.21 9.83 -23.74
N TRP A 152 -1.87 9.43 -22.67
CA TRP A 152 -2.97 10.19 -22.08
C TRP A 152 -2.55 11.39 -21.25
N HIS A 153 -1.29 11.49 -20.80
CA HIS A 153 -0.85 12.61 -19.98
C HIS A 153 -1.07 13.95 -20.70
N LYS A 154 -0.65 14.05 -21.96
CA LYS A 154 -0.74 15.27 -22.74
C LYS A 154 -2.19 15.66 -23.06
N ASN A 155 -3.04 14.68 -23.33
CA ASN A 155 -4.36 14.92 -23.92
C ASN A 155 -5.50 15.01 -22.88
N TYR A 156 -5.32 14.35 -21.71
CA TYR A 156 -6.40 14.18 -20.73
C TYR A 156 -6.05 14.66 -19.32
N THR A 157 -4.85 15.19 -19.13
CA THR A 157 -4.42 15.71 -17.82
C THR A 157 -4.34 17.23 -17.84
N ARG A 158 -4.87 17.88 -16.81
CA ARG A 158 -4.76 19.33 -16.68
C ARG A 158 -3.29 19.77 -16.66
N PRO A 159 -2.91 20.85 -17.39
CA PRO A 159 -1.51 21.31 -17.42
C PRO A 159 -0.90 21.57 -16.05
N GLN A 160 -1.69 22.05 -15.09
CA GLN A 160 -1.23 22.29 -13.71
C GLN A 160 -0.85 20.98 -12.99
N LEU A 161 -1.62 19.90 -13.21
CA LEU A 161 -1.32 18.60 -12.65
C LEU A 161 -0.07 17.98 -13.29
N LEU A 162 0.07 18.12 -14.61
CA LEU A 162 1.31 17.70 -15.28
C LEU A 162 2.53 18.45 -14.74
N LYS A 163 2.40 19.77 -14.54
CA LYS A 163 3.47 20.58 -13.96
C LYS A 163 3.84 20.08 -12.56
N PHE A 164 2.87 19.66 -11.76
CA PHE A 164 3.09 19.11 -10.42
C PHE A 164 3.89 17.79 -10.46
N PHE A 165 3.77 17.01 -11.52
CA PHE A 165 4.52 15.76 -11.69
C PHE A 165 5.93 15.92 -12.25
N LEU A 166 6.28 17.11 -12.78
CA LEU A 166 7.62 17.33 -13.35
C LEU A 166 8.70 17.19 -12.27
N PRO A 167 9.88 16.67 -12.63
CA PRO A 167 11.00 16.53 -11.71
C PRO A 167 11.28 17.81 -10.94
N SER A 168 11.21 17.75 -9.63
CA SER A 168 11.41 18.87 -8.72
C SER A 168 11.72 18.37 -7.32
N ARG A 169 12.67 18.99 -6.64
CA ARG A 169 12.97 18.70 -5.22
C ARG A 169 11.86 19.15 -4.26
N GLU A 170 11.01 20.06 -4.71
CA GLU A 170 9.96 20.68 -3.90
C GLU A 170 8.60 19.99 -4.12
N SER A 171 8.47 19.20 -5.18
CA SER A 171 7.21 18.55 -5.51
C SER A 171 7.10 17.19 -4.84
N HIS A 172 6.10 17.04 -3.98
CA HIS A 172 5.69 15.75 -3.42
C HIS A 172 5.46 14.66 -4.48
N ALA A 173 4.98 15.03 -5.65
CA ALA A 173 4.74 14.10 -6.76
C ALA A 173 5.98 13.79 -7.62
N ALA A 174 7.16 14.20 -7.21
CA ALA A 174 8.42 13.98 -7.92
C ALA A 174 9.53 13.45 -6.99
N ALA A 175 9.18 12.58 -6.04
CA ALA A 175 10.11 12.00 -5.08
C ALA A 175 11.28 11.21 -5.71
N TYR A 176 11.17 10.87 -6.99
CA TYR A 176 12.18 10.20 -7.81
C TYR A 176 13.15 11.16 -8.52
N TYR A 177 13.14 12.43 -8.17
CA TYR A 177 13.80 13.54 -8.92
C TYR A 177 15.26 13.28 -9.30
N ASP A 178 16.04 12.68 -8.43
CA ASP A 178 17.48 12.43 -8.59
C ASP A 178 17.83 10.93 -8.68
N TRP A 179 16.85 10.09 -9.00
CA TRP A 179 17.08 8.66 -9.10
C TRP A 179 17.78 8.25 -10.39
N GLY A 180 18.72 7.31 -10.25
CA GLY A 180 19.37 6.63 -11.36
C GLY A 180 18.80 5.24 -11.60
N SER A 181 19.39 4.56 -12.59
CA SER A 181 19.00 3.18 -12.98
C SER A 181 19.16 2.14 -11.86
N GLU A 182 20.04 2.39 -10.90
CA GLU A 182 20.19 1.53 -9.73
C GLU A 182 18.89 1.48 -8.90
N MET A 183 18.32 2.65 -8.61
CA MET A 183 17.08 2.76 -7.84
C MET A 183 15.89 2.18 -8.59
N GLU A 184 15.77 2.41 -9.89
CA GLU A 184 14.76 1.75 -10.71
C GLU A 184 14.90 0.22 -10.68
N THR A 185 16.12 -0.29 -10.64
CA THR A 185 16.39 -1.74 -10.53
C THR A 185 15.94 -2.29 -9.18
N GLU A 186 16.23 -1.59 -8.09
CA GLU A 186 15.74 -1.96 -6.75
C GLU A 186 14.20 -1.98 -6.73
N TRP A 187 13.54 -0.97 -7.29
CA TRP A 187 12.09 -0.95 -7.39
C TRP A 187 11.51 -2.05 -8.27
N LYS A 188 12.16 -2.40 -9.39
CA LYS A 188 11.76 -3.56 -10.21
C LYS A 188 11.80 -4.86 -9.42
N ASN A 189 12.83 -5.06 -8.60
CA ASN A 189 12.96 -6.24 -7.75
C ASN A 189 11.92 -6.23 -6.61
N ASN A 190 11.73 -5.09 -5.97
CA ASN A 190 10.71 -4.88 -4.95
C ASN A 190 9.30 -5.21 -5.49
N TYR A 191 8.99 -4.73 -6.68
CA TYR A 191 7.71 -4.99 -7.36
C TYR A 191 7.47 -6.47 -7.64
N LYS A 192 8.49 -7.21 -8.08
CA LYS A 192 8.38 -8.66 -8.32
C LYS A 192 7.99 -9.40 -7.05
N LEU A 193 8.63 -9.09 -5.93
CA LEU A 193 8.33 -9.72 -4.65
C LEU A 193 6.91 -9.36 -4.16
N TRP A 194 6.55 -8.09 -4.25
CA TRP A 194 5.22 -7.62 -3.91
C TRP A 194 4.14 -8.28 -4.76
N MET A 195 4.27 -8.27 -6.09
CA MET A 195 3.34 -8.97 -6.99
C MET A 195 3.25 -10.46 -6.71
N THR A 196 4.38 -11.11 -6.39
CA THR A 196 4.40 -12.53 -6.00
C THR A 196 3.57 -12.75 -4.74
N PHE A 197 3.73 -11.91 -3.71
CA PHE A 197 2.94 -12.01 -2.48
C PHE A 197 1.45 -11.85 -2.76
N ILE A 198 1.06 -10.85 -3.51
CA ILE A 198 -0.35 -10.55 -3.79
C ILE A 198 -1.01 -11.67 -4.61
N ASN A 199 -0.32 -12.20 -5.62
CA ASN A 199 -0.84 -13.32 -6.40
C ASN A 199 -1.00 -14.60 -5.56
N GLU A 200 -0.02 -14.90 -4.71
CA GLU A 200 -0.08 -16.03 -3.80
C GLU A 200 -1.21 -15.86 -2.77
N TYR A 201 -1.35 -14.65 -2.19
CA TYR A 201 -2.43 -14.31 -1.26
C TYR A 201 -3.80 -14.57 -1.88
N LYS A 202 -4.03 -14.07 -3.09
CA LYS A 202 -5.25 -14.32 -3.86
C LYS A 202 -5.46 -15.82 -4.13
N ASN A 203 -4.41 -16.54 -4.55
CA ASN A 203 -4.50 -17.97 -4.86
C ASN A 203 -4.88 -18.85 -3.67
N ARG A 204 -4.57 -18.40 -2.45
CA ARG A 204 -4.94 -19.05 -1.19
C ARG A 204 -6.32 -18.62 -0.66
N GLY A 205 -7.03 -17.76 -1.39
CA GLY A 205 -8.36 -17.29 -1.02
C GLY A 205 -8.39 -15.97 -0.27
N GLY A 206 -7.26 -15.26 -0.17
CA GLY A 206 -7.19 -13.90 0.37
C GLY A 206 -7.94 -12.91 -0.51
N ARG A 207 -8.62 -11.95 0.12
CA ARG A 207 -9.37 -10.92 -0.58
C ARG A 207 -8.45 -9.79 -1.04
N VAL A 208 -8.44 -9.55 -2.35
CA VAL A 208 -7.69 -8.45 -2.98
C VAL A 208 -8.68 -7.54 -3.69
N THR A 209 -8.51 -6.22 -3.54
CA THR A 209 -9.29 -5.19 -4.24
C THR A 209 -8.41 -4.36 -5.16
N ALA A 210 -9.04 -3.63 -6.08
CA ALA A 210 -8.38 -2.78 -7.05
C ALA A 210 -8.65 -1.31 -6.73
N GLY A 211 -7.68 -0.63 -6.13
CA GLY A 211 -7.66 0.81 -5.92
C GLY A 211 -6.57 1.48 -6.73
N ALA A 212 -6.76 2.70 -7.18
CA ALA A 212 -5.79 3.39 -8.02
C ALA A 212 -5.01 4.50 -7.31
N ASP A 213 -5.51 5.04 -6.22
CA ASP A 213 -4.91 6.18 -5.50
C ASP A 213 -4.45 7.31 -6.44
N SER A 214 -5.34 7.70 -7.37
CA SER A 214 -5.00 8.60 -8.47
C SER A 214 -4.79 10.05 -8.01
N GLY A 215 -3.93 10.77 -8.75
CA GLY A 215 -3.60 12.18 -8.48
C GLY A 215 -2.15 12.38 -8.02
N TYR A 216 -1.33 11.33 -8.04
CA TYR A 216 0.03 11.33 -7.56
C TYR A 216 0.98 10.67 -8.58
N MET A 217 2.17 11.21 -8.77
CA MET A 217 3.26 10.64 -9.59
C MET A 217 2.82 10.07 -10.94
N TYR A 218 2.30 10.91 -11.82
CA TYR A 218 1.81 10.53 -13.16
C TYR A 218 0.66 9.51 -13.17
N ASN A 219 0.15 9.11 -12.01
CA ASN A 219 -1.06 8.33 -11.91
C ASN A 219 -2.29 9.24 -12.02
N VAL A 220 -2.91 9.30 -13.19
CA VAL A 220 -3.99 10.25 -13.48
C VAL A 220 -5.37 9.62 -13.34
N TYR A 221 -6.35 10.45 -12.98
CA TYR A 221 -7.74 10.03 -12.77
C TYR A 221 -8.33 9.33 -13.99
N GLY A 222 -9.04 8.24 -13.77
CA GLY A 222 -9.62 7.39 -14.80
C GLY A 222 -8.61 6.38 -15.36
N PHE A 223 -7.53 6.87 -15.96
CA PHE A 223 -6.50 6.01 -16.56
C PHE A 223 -5.72 5.19 -15.52
N GLY A 224 -5.46 5.75 -14.34
CA GLY A 224 -4.81 5.02 -13.25
C GLY A 224 -5.58 3.75 -12.85
N TYR A 225 -6.90 3.80 -12.85
CA TYR A 225 -7.68 2.60 -12.55
C TYR A 225 -7.53 1.50 -13.61
N VAL A 226 -7.52 1.88 -14.89
CA VAL A 226 -7.26 0.91 -15.98
C VAL A 226 -5.87 0.31 -15.85
N GLN A 227 -4.87 1.13 -15.54
CA GLN A 227 -3.50 0.64 -15.30
C GLN A 227 -3.43 -0.32 -14.09
N GLU A 228 -4.19 -0.06 -13.02
CA GLU A 228 -4.25 -0.96 -11.87
C GLU A 228 -4.75 -2.35 -12.27
N LEU A 229 -5.80 -2.41 -13.12
CA LEU A 229 -6.30 -3.69 -13.65
C LEU A 229 -5.25 -4.42 -14.51
N GLU A 230 -4.47 -3.68 -15.31
CA GLU A 230 -3.36 -4.24 -16.09
C GLU A 230 -2.22 -4.74 -15.19
N LEU A 231 -1.91 -4.03 -14.10
CA LEU A 231 -0.89 -4.42 -13.13
C LEU A 231 -1.30 -5.66 -12.31
N LEU A 232 -2.58 -5.80 -11.97
CA LEU A 232 -3.09 -7.04 -11.39
C LEU A 232 -2.92 -8.22 -12.36
N ARG A 233 -3.15 -8.01 -13.67
CA ARG A 233 -2.86 -9.02 -14.69
C ARG A 233 -1.37 -9.36 -14.77
N GLU A 234 -0.50 -8.34 -14.72
CA GLU A 234 0.95 -8.53 -14.67
C GLU A 234 1.37 -9.34 -13.43
N ALA A 235 0.70 -9.13 -12.29
CA ALA A 235 0.92 -9.89 -11.07
C ALA A 235 0.46 -11.37 -11.15
N GLY A 236 -0.24 -11.77 -12.21
CA GLY A 236 -0.66 -13.16 -12.44
C GLY A 236 -2.15 -13.44 -12.24
N PHE A 237 -2.97 -12.41 -12.07
CA PHE A 237 -4.42 -12.58 -11.99
C PHE A 237 -5.04 -12.93 -13.35
N HIS A 238 -5.94 -13.89 -13.40
CA HIS A 238 -6.78 -14.11 -14.58
C HIS A 238 -7.78 -12.95 -14.77
N PRO A 239 -8.26 -12.67 -16.02
CA PRO A 239 -9.18 -11.58 -16.27
C PRO A 239 -10.41 -11.55 -15.35
N MET A 240 -11.00 -12.70 -15.07
CA MET A 240 -12.17 -12.79 -14.18
C MET A 240 -11.82 -12.50 -12.71
N GLU A 241 -10.60 -12.81 -12.27
CA GLU A 241 -10.12 -12.48 -10.93
C GLU A 241 -9.91 -10.98 -10.79
N VAL A 242 -9.38 -10.32 -11.84
CA VAL A 242 -9.27 -8.85 -11.89
C VAL A 242 -10.65 -8.19 -11.79
N ILE A 243 -11.63 -8.68 -12.56
CA ILE A 243 -13.02 -8.17 -12.51
C ILE A 243 -13.60 -8.36 -11.10
N ARG A 244 -13.38 -9.51 -10.47
CA ARG A 244 -13.83 -9.76 -9.08
C ARG A 244 -13.18 -8.81 -8.08
N ALA A 245 -11.87 -8.58 -8.18
CA ALA A 245 -11.15 -7.62 -7.35
C ALA A 245 -11.71 -6.20 -7.51
N ALA A 246 -12.05 -5.83 -8.74
CA ALA A 246 -12.57 -4.52 -9.11
C ALA A 246 -14.06 -4.30 -8.74
N THR A 247 -14.80 -5.34 -8.40
CA THR A 247 -16.25 -5.29 -8.19
C THR A 247 -16.70 -6.00 -6.92
N LEU A 248 -16.83 -7.31 -6.94
CA LEU A 248 -17.36 -8.10 -5.83
C LEU A 248 -16.53 -7.94 -4.55
N HIS A 249 -15.22 -8.12 -4.65
CA HIS A 249 -14.34 -8.00 -3.47
C HIS A 249 -14.32 -6.58 -2.91
N ALA A 250 -14.40 -5.56 -3.78
CA ALA A 250 -14.52 -4.17 -3.34
C ALA A 250 -15.83 -3.94 -2.57
N ALA A 251 -16.96 -4.48 -3.06
CA ALA A 251 -18.25 -4.40 -2.36
C ALA A 251 -18.29 -5.17 -1.04
N GLU A 252 -17.53 -6.27 -0.92
CA GLU A 252 -17.42 -7.04 0.32
C GLU A 252 -16.49 -6.39 1.36
N ALA A 253 -15.60 -5.50 0.93
CA ALA A 253 -14.62 -4.82 1.79
C ALA A 253 -15.18 -3.58 2.51
N ILE A 254 -16.31 -3.02 2.04
CA ILE A 254 -16.94 -1.80 2.57
C ILE A 254 -18.16 -2.06 3.43
#